data_3b0ca742a73bf73b04f9ea57c39c18bb
#
_entry.id   3b0ca742a73bf73b04f9ea57c39c18bb
#
_cell.length_a   1.000
_cell.length_b   1.000
_cell.length_c   1.000
_cell.angle_alpha   90.00
_cell.angle_beta   90.00
_cell.angle_gamma   90.00
#
_symmetry.space_group_name_H-M   'P 1'
#
loop_
_entity.id
_entity.type
_entity.pdbx_description
1 polymer ?
#
loop_
_entity_poly.entity_id
_entity_poly.type
_entity_poly.pdbx_seq_one_letter_code
_entity_poly.pdbx_strand_id
1 'polypeptide(L)'
;MSLILDTSFIIALNDAGDFNHKRAQSLKTRIEEKEFGRCCISDYIFDELMTLMMARSIHNKKIMDIGDALLADKTIELLKVDKEVFLQSWGLFKISSNLSFTDCTTIILAKEFSIKNVASFDSDFDRFNMKRMQK
;
A
#
# COMPACT_ATOMS: atom_id res chain seq x y z
N MET A 1 -6.74 -4.76 -15.25
CA MET A 1 -6.60 -3.62 -14.34
C MET A 1 -6.16 -4.14 -12.98
N SER A 2 -5.30 -3.40 -12.30
CA SER A 2 -4.79 -3.79 -10.98
C SER A 2 -4.63 -2.57 -10.09
N LEU A 3 -4.62 -2.81 -8.77
CA LEU A 3 -4.53 -1.78 -7.75
C LEU A 3 -3.53 -2.21 -6.68
N ILE A 4 -2.57 -1.35 -6.36
CA ILE A 4 -1.71 -1.55 -5.19
C ILE A 4 -2.38 -0.89 -3.99
N LEU A 5 -2.44 -1.61 -2.88
CA LEU A 5 -2.93 -1.07 -1.61
C LEU A 5 -1.73 -0.55 -0.82
N ASP A 6 -1.63 0.77 -0.69
CA ASP A 6 -0.57 1.42 0.04
C ASP A 6 -0.81 1.36 1.56
N THR A 7 0.24 1.47 2.32
CA THR A 7 0.22 1.46 3.78
C THR A 7 -0.76 2.49 4.35
N SER A 8 -0.78 3.71 3.81
CA SER A 8 -1.66 4.78 4.29
C SER A 8 -3.14 4.42 4.18
N PHE A 9 -3.52 3.72 3.12
CA PHE A 9 -4.89 3.25 2.94
C PHE A 9 -5.23 2.14 3.95
N ILE A 10 -4.35 1.13 4.06
CA ILE A 10 -4.62 -0.02 4.93
C ILE A 10 -4.71 0.39 6.39
N ILE A 11 -3.82 1.27 6.85
CA ILE A 11 -3.83 1.73 8.24
C ILE A 11 -5.06 2.61 8.52
N ALA A 12 -5.44 3.48 7.58
CA ALA A 12 -6.66 4.29 7.73
C ALA A 12 -7.91 3.43 7.79
N LEU A 13 -7.95 2.33 7.03
CA LEU A 13 -9.06 1.40 7.05
C LEU A 13 -9.20 0.71 8.41
N ASN A 14 -8.11 0.43 9.08
CA ASN A 14 -8.07 -0.35 10.31
C ASN A 14 -7.93 0.47 11.59
N ASP A 15 -7.82 1.78 11.48
CA ASP A 15 -7.69 2.71 12.62
C ASP A 15 -8.83 3.73 12.57
N ALA A 16 -9.83 3.53 13.43
CA ALA A 16 -11.00 4.42 13.49
C ALA A 16 -10.63 5.87 13.86
N GLY A 17 -9.48 6.08 14.49
CA GLY A 17 -8.96 7.41 14.82
C GLY A 17 -8.23 8.10 13.67
N ASP A 18 -8.00 7.40 12.56
CA ASP A 18 -7.32 8.00 11.41
C ASP A 18 -8.22 9.01 10.70
N PHE A 19 -7.63 10.14 10.32
CA PHE A 19 -8.34 11.22 9.61
C PHE A 19 -9.06 10.71 8.35
N ASN A 20 -8.48 9.73 7.67
CA ASN A 20 -8.98 9.20 6.41
C ASN A 20 -9.84 7.94 6.56
N HIS A 21 -10.20 7.57 7.80
CA HIS A 21 -10.90 6.30 8.06
C HIS A 21 -12.18 6.13 7.23
N LYS A 22 -13.04 7.14 7.20
CA LYS A 22 -14.31 7.08 6.45
C LYS A 22 -14.08 6.96 4.95
N ARG A 23 -13.11 7.70 4.41
CA ARG A 23 -12.76 7.60 2.99
C ARG A 23 -12.20 6.24 2.65
N ALA A 24 -11.38 5.67 3.54
CA ALA A 24 -10.85 4.32 3.36
C ALA A 24 -11.98 3.27 3.35
N GLN A 25 -12.98 3.41 4.22
CA GLN A 25 -14.14 2.51 4.23
C GLN A 25 -14.94 2.59 2.92
N SER A 26 -15.17 3.79 2.40
CA SER A 26 -15.86 3.98 1.11
C SER A 26 -15.06 3.35 -0.04
N LEU A 27 -13.75 3.55 -0.04
CA LEU A 27 -12.88 2.97 -1.06
C LEU A 27 -12.85 1.44 -0.96
N LYS A 28 -12.85 0.89 0.24
CA LYS A 28 -12.92 -0.56 0.46
C LYS A 28 -14.13 -1.17 -0.24
N THR A 29 -15.30 -0.56 -0.11
CA THR A 29 -16.52 -1.05 -0.76
C THR A 29 -16.33 -1.15 -2.27
N ARG A 30 -15.78 -0.11 -2.90
CA ARG A 30 -15.50 -0.09 -4.33
C ARG A 30 -14.47 -1.16 -4.74
N ILE A 31 -13.48 -1.38 -3.90
CA ILE A 31 -12.46 -2.42 -4.12
C ILE A 31 -13.11 -3.82 -4.07
N GLU A 32 -13.97 -4.05 -3.10
CA GLU A 32 -14.68 -5.33 -2.95
C GLU A 32 -15.64 -5.60 -4.12
N GLU A 33 -16.17 -4.56 -4.72
CA GLU A 33 -16.98 -4.62 -5.95
C GLU A 33 -16.11 -4.83 -7.20
N LYS A 34 -14.80 -4.99 -7.03
CA LYS A 34 -13.82 -5.24 -8.10
C LYS A 34 -13.72 -4.13 -9.15
N GLU A 35 -14.07 -2.92 -8.76
CA GLU A 35 -14.02 -1.76 -9.66
C GLU A 35 -12.62 -1.51 -10.23
N PHE A 36 -11.57 -1.84 -9.46
CA PHE A 36 -10.18 -1.59 -9.84
C PHE A 36 -9.42 -2.87 -10.25
N GLY A 37 -10.12 -4.01 -10.38
CA GLY A 37 -9.51 -5.28 -10.73
C GLY A 37 -8.78 -5.93 -9.56
N ARG A 38 -7.64 -6.57 -9.88
CA ARG A 38 -6.85 -7.30 -8.88
C ARG A 38 -6.17 -6.35 -7.91
N CYS A 39 -6.14 -6.76 -6.65
CA CYS A 39 -5.43 -6.02 -5.61
C CYS A 39 -4.10 -6.70 -5.30
N CYS A 40 -3.10 -5.90 -4.96
CA CYS A 40 -1.81 -6.41 -4.51
C CYS A 40 -1.22 -5.50 -3.43
N ILE A 41 -0.37 -6.10 -2.62
CA ILE A 41 0.53 -5.42 -1.68
C ILE A 41 1.92 -5.98 -1.92
N SER A 42 2.95 -5.26 -1.48
CA SER A 42 4.30 -5.81 -1.47
C SER A 42 4.68 -6.29 -0.06
N ASP A 43 5.72 -7.11 0.01
CA ASP A 43 6.33 -7.48 1.29
C ASP A 43 6.86 -6.26 2.05
N TYR A 44 7.33 -5.22 1.35
CA TYR A 44 7.78 -3.98 1.98
C TYR A 44 6.61 -3.16 2.52
N ILE A 45 5.49 -3.11 1.82
CA ILE A 45 4.25 -2.49 2.35
C ILE A 45 3.80 -3.22 3.60
N PHE A 46 3.83 -4.54 3.59
CA PHE A 46 3.47 -5.35 4.76
C PHE A 46 4.37 -5.01 5.95
N ASP A 47 5.69 -4.96 5.75
CA ASP A 47 6.64 -4.60 6.79
C ASP A 47 6.37 -3.20 7.36
N GLU A 48 6.22 -2.21 6.49
CA GLU A 48 5.93 -0.83 6.91
C GLU A 48 4.61 -0.75 7.66
N LEU A 49 3.58 -1.47 7.22
CA LEU A 49 2.27 -1.50 7.88
C LEU A 49 2.39 -2.03 9.31
N MET A 50 3.09 -3.15 9.51
CA MET A 50 3.31 -3.72 10.85
C MET A 50 4.03 -2.73 11.74
N THR A 51 5.08 -2.11 11.25
CA THR A 51 5.88 -1.13 11.99
C THR A 51 5.05 0.10 12.38
N LEU A 52 4.27 0.64 11.45
CA LEU A 52 3.44 1.82 11.72
C LEU A 52 2.31 1.52 12.70
N MET A 53 1.69 0.36 12.62
CA MET A 53 0.64 -0.02 13.59
C MET A 53 1.21 -0.16 14.99
N MET A 54 2.42 -0.70 15.13
CA MET A 54 3.12 -0.72 16.43
C MET A 54 3.41 0.69 16.93
N ALA A 55 3.87 1.58 16.06
CA ALA A 55 4.17 2.97 16.42
C ALA A 55 2.92 3.74 16.87
N ARG A 56 1.74 3.39 16.33
CA ARG A 56 0.45 3.96 16.75
C ARG A 56 -0.12 3.30 18.01
N SER A 57 0.62 2.40 18.63
CA SER A 57 0.18 1.66 19.82
C SER A 57 -1.11 0.86 19.61
N ILE A 58 -1.33 0.37 18.41
CA ILE A 58 -2.45 -0.53 18.13
C ILE A 58 -2.15 -1.85 18.85
N HIS A 59 -3.19 -2.45 19.46
CA HIS A 59 -3.04 -3.66 20.25
C HIS A 59 -2.46 -4.81 19.41
N ASN A 60 -1.49 -5.54 19.97
CA ASN A 60 -0.77 -6.59 19.26
C ASN A 60 -1.67 -7.63 18.62
N LYS A 61 -2.74 -8.05 19.30
CA LYS A 61 -3.67 -9.02 18.74
C LYS A 61 -4.33 -8.50 17.47
N LYS A 62 -4.72 -7.22 17.46
CA LYS A 62 -5.32 -6.59 16.28
C LYS A 62 -4.32 -6.52 15.13
N ILE A 63 -3.06 -6.19 15.41
CA ILE A 63 -2.00 -6.17 14.39
C ILE A 63 -1.83 -7.56 13.77
N MET A 64 -1.75 -8.61 14.60
CA MET A 64 -1.63 -9.98 14.12
C MET A 64 -2.83 -10.40 13.30
N ASP A 65 -4.04 -10.07 13.73
CA ASP A 65 -5.27 -10.41 13.01
C ASP A 65 -5.31 -9.72 11.63
N ILE A 66 -4.87 -8.47 11.55
CA ILE A 66 -4.78 -7.73 10.28
C ILE A 66 -3.76 -8.38 9.35
N GLY A 67 -2.58 -8.70 9.88
CA GLY A 67 -1.53 -9.36 9.10
C GLY A 67 -1.99 -10.71 8.56
N ASP A 68 -2.57 -11.53 9.42
CA ASP A 68 -3.10 -12.85 9.03
C ASP A 68 -4.19 -12.72 7.97
N ALA A 69 -5.10 -11.76 8.12
CA ALA A 69 -6.17 -11.53 7.16
C ALA A 69 -5.63 -11.11 5.79
N LEU A 70 -4.65 -10.22 5.75
CA LEU A 70 -4.03 -9.79 4.50
C LEU A 70 -3.33 -10.94 3.78
N LEU A 71 -2.61 -11.79 4.52
CA LEU A 71 -1.86 -12.90 3.93
C LEU A 71 -2.77 -14.06 3.52
N ALA A 72 -3.91 -14.24 4.17
CA ALA A 72 -4.87 -15.29 3.85
C ALA A 72 -5.85 -14.90 2.74
N ASP A 73 -6.00 -13.61 2.44
CA ASP A 73 -6.96 -13.12 1.46
C ASP A 73 -6.50 -13.48 0.03
N LYS A 74 -7.23 -14.39 -0.60
CA LYS A 74 -6.91 -14.86 -1.96
C LYS A 74 -7.15 -13.80 -3.04
N THR A 75 -7.82 -12.71 -2.70
CA THR A 75 -8.06 -11.59 -3.63
C THR A 75 -6.92 -10.57 -3.62
N ILE A 76 -5.98 -10.71 -2.69
CA ILE A 76 -4.82 -9.83 -2.57
C ILE A 76 -3.55 -10.63 -2.88
N GLU A 77 -2.84 -10.22 -3.92
CA GLU A 77 -1.56 -10.83 -4.27
C GLU A 77 -0.42 -10.15 -3.51
N LEU A 78 0.47 -10.96 -2.94
CA LEU A 78 1.68 -10.47 -2.29
C LEU A 78 2.82 -10.43 -3.32
N LEU A 79 3.26 -9.22 -3.65
CA LEU A 79 4.38 -9.00 -4.56
C LEU A 79 5.68 -8.96 -3.76
N LYS A 80 6.72 -9.57 -4.31
CA LYS A 80 8.03 -9.57 -3.69
C LYS A 80 8.92 -8.49 -4.28
N VAL A 81 9.58 -7.72 -3.40
CA VAL A 81 10.67 -6.83 -3.79
C VAL A 81 11.92 -7.70 -3.97
N ASP A 82 12.24 -8.07 -5.20
CA ASP A 82 13.45 -8.80 -5.50
C ASP A 82 14.67 -7.87 -5.53
N LYS A 83 15.85 -8.45 -5.78
CA LYS A 83 17.10 -7.67 -5.77
C LYS A 83 17.10 -6.56 -6.82
N GLU A 84 16.57 -6.83 -8.01
CA GLU A 84 16.52 -5.83 -9.08
C GLU A 84 15.60 -4.66 -8.72
N VAL A 85 14.41 -4.95 -8.24
CA VAL A 85 13.47 -3.93 -7.74
C VAL A 85 14.10 -3.13 -6.60
N PHE A 86 14.76 -3.81 -5.67
CA PHE A 86 15.46 -3.15 -4.57
C PHE A 86 16.50 -2.15 -5.05
N LEU A 87 17.35 -2.55 -6.00
CA LEU A 87 18.42 -1.68 -6.51
C LEU A 87 17.86 -0.50 -7.31
N GLN A 88 16.82 -0.71 -8.11
CA GLN A 88 16.14 0.38 -8.81
C GLN A 88 15.47 1.34 -7.81
N SER A 89 14.90 0.81 -6.75
CA SER A 89 14.29 1.61 -5.69
C SER A 89 15.31 2.46 -4.97
N TRP A 90 16.49 1.93 -4.73
CA TRP A 90 17.61 2.70 -4.16
C TRP A 90 18.01 3.86 -5.08
N GLY A 91 18.09 3.60 -6.38
CA GLY A 91 18.35 4.67 -7.38
C GLY A 91 17.31 5.77 -7.33
N LEU A 92 16.03 5.42 -7.26
CA LEU A 92 14.94 6.39 -7.14
C LEU A 92 15.01 7.15 -5.82
N PHE A 93 15.27 6.45 -4.72
CA PHE A 93 15.37 7.06 -3.39
C PHE A 93 16.45 8.14 -3.33
N LYS A 94 17.60 7.89 -3.94
CA LYS A 94 18.73 8.86 -3.95
C LYS A 94 18.39 10.17 -4.63
N ILE A 95 17.50 10.17 -5.60
CA ILE A 95 17.11 11.38 -6.35
C ILE A 95 15.77 11.96 -5.93
N SER A 96 15.06 11.28 -5.02
CA SER A 96 13.74 11.72 -4.53
C SER A 96 13.90 12.44 -3.20
N SER A 97 13.17 13.54 -3.01
CA SER A 97 13.29 14.34 -1.79
C SER A 97 12.33 13.97 -0.68
N ASN A 98 11.17 13.37 -0.98
CA ASN A 98 10.10 13.17 0.01
C ASN A 98 9.50 11.76 0.04
N LEU A 99 10.07 10.82 -0.70
CA LEU A 99 9.57 9.45 -0.73
C LEU A 99 10.27 8.59 0.31
N SER A 100 9.52 7.77 1.03
CA SER A 100 10.12 6.69 1.82
C SER A 100 10.71 5.63 0.88
N PHE A 101 11.57 4.77 1.41
CA PHE A 101 12.10 3.66 0.60
C PHE A 101 10.97 2.72 0.17
N THR A 102 10.01 2.45 1.04
CA THR A 102 8.84 1.65 0.69
C THR A 102 8.05 2.28 -0.46
N ASP A 103 7.84 3.60 -0.46
CA ASP A 103 7.18 4.30 -1.57
C ASP A 103 7.95 4.08 -2.88
N CYS A 104 9.28 4.17 -2.84
CA CYS A 104 10.11 3.91 -4.00
C CYS A 104 9.92 2.48 -4.52
N THR A 105 9.89 1.48 -3.64
CA THR A 105 9.64 0.09 -4.04
C THR A 105 8.27 -0.08 -4.68
N THR A 106 7.26 0.61 -4.15
CA THR A 106 5.90 0.59 -4.70
C THR A 106 5.87 1.15 -6.12
N ILE A 107 6.54 2.27 -6.36
CA ILE A 107 6.61 2.89 -7.67
C ILE A 107 7.31 1.97 -8.68
N ILE A 108 8.44 1.37 -8.29
CA ILE A 108 9.19 0.46 -9.17
C ILE A 108 8.39 -0.80 -9.46
N LEU A 109 7.73 -1.40 -8.46
CA LEU A 109 6.86 -2.56 -8.66
C LEU A 109 5.70 -2.22 -9.60
N ALA A 110 5.06 -1.07 -9.40
CA ALA A 110 3.96 -0.63 -10.25
C ALA A 110 4.41 -0.53 -11.71
N LYS A 111 5.59 0.00 -11.94
CA LYS A 111 6.17 0.10 -13.29
C LYS A 111 6.44 -1.29 -13.88
N GLU A 112 7.06 -2.19 -13.10
CA GLU A 112 7.39 -3.54 -13.55
C GLU A 112 6.14 -4.34 -13.93
N PHE A 113 5.09 -4.27 -13.12
CA PHE A 113 3.85 -5.01 -13.34
C PHE A 113 2.78 -4.22 -14.11
N SER A 114 3.13 -3.05 -14.64
CA SER A 114 2.20 -2.19 -15.38
C SER A 114 0.94 -1.83 -14.58
N ILE A 115 1.10 -1.60 -13.29
CA ILE A 115 0.02 -1.19 -12.39
C ILE A 115 -0.03 0.33 -12.34
N LYS A 116 -1.18 0.90 -12.67
CA LYS A 116 -1.34 2.36 -12.75
C LYS A 116 -2.11 2.96 -11.59
N ASN A 117 -2.83 2.14 -10.82
CA ASN A 117 -3.68 2.60 -9.73
C ASN A 117 -3.08 2.25 -8.37
N VAL A 118 -3.14 3.19 -7.45
CA VAL A 118 -2.73 2.98 -6.05
C VAL A 118 -3.82 3.51 -5.12
N ALA A 119 -4.22 2.70 -4.14
CA ALA A 119 -5.09 3.14 -3.05
C ALA A 119 -4.20 3.78 -1.98
N SER A 120 -4.20 5.11 -1.90
CA SER A 120 -3.30 5.85 -1.02
C SER A 120 -3.86 7.22 -0.70
N PHE A 121 -3.47 7.72 0.46
CA PHE A 121 -3.72 9.11 0.86
C PHE A 121 -2.47 9.97 0.75
N ASP A 122 -1.38 9.41 0.21
CA ASP A 122 -0.12 10.12 0.01
C ASP A 122 -0.06 10.71 -1.40
N SER A 123 -0.08 12.05 -1.49
CA SER A 123 -0.06 12.77 -2.77
C SER A 123 1.27 12.64 -3.52
N ASP A 124 2.33 12.13 -2.88
CA ASP A 124 3.62 11.96 -3.55
C ASP A 124 3.55 10.97 -4.72
N PHE A 125 2.60 10.03 -4.70
CA PHE A 125 2.39 9.12 -5.83
C PHE A 125 1.91 9.81 -7.11
N ASP A 126 1.28 10.97 -7.00
CA ASP A 126 0.74 11.70 -8.16
C ASP A 126 1.84 12.10 -9.16
N ARG A 127 3.09 12.19 -8.71
CA ARG A 127 4.24 12.59 -9.53
C ARG A 127 4.81 11.47 -10.40
N PHE A 128 4.36 10.23 -10.22
CA PHE A 128 4.99 9.06 -10.83
C PHE A 128 4.07 8.33 -11.82
N ASN A 129 3.19 9.07 -12.47
CA ASN A 129 2.24 8.51 -13.44
C ASN A 129 1.35 7.42 -12.84
N MET A 130 1.07 7.54 -11.55
CA MET A 130 0.16 6.65 -10.84
C MET A 130 -1.13 7.38 -10.50
N LYS A 131 -2.26 6.74 -10.76
CA LYS A 131 -3.55 7.29 -10.41
C LYS A 131 -3.92 6.87 -8.98
N ARG A 132 -4.04 7.87 -8.13
CA ARG A 132 -4.33 7.66 -6.71
C ARG A 132 -5.84 7.54 -6.47
N MET A 133 -6.25 6.42 -5.89
CA MET A 133 -7.61 6.20 -5.40
C MET A 133 -7.65 6.54 -3.92
N GLN A 134 -8.55 7.43 -3.52
CA GLN A 134 -8.59 7.95 -2.15
C GLN A 134 -10.01 8.04 -1.56
N LYS A 135 -10.99 7.51 -2.25
CA LYS A 135 -12.36 7.41 -1.73
C LYS A 135 -13.27 6.57 -2.65
#